data_e8e261aa999fc5131d9f64b632fd6bf6
#
_entry.id   e8e261aa999fc5131d9f64b632fd6bf6
#
_cell.length_a   1.000
_cell.length_b   1.000
_cell.length_c   1.000
_cell.angle_alpha   90.00
_cell.angle_beta   90.00
_cell.angle_gamma   90.00
#
_symmetry.space_group_name_H-M   'P 1'
#
loop_
_entity.id
_entity.type
_entity.pdbx_description
1 polymer ?
#
loop_
_entity_poly.entity_id
_entity_poly.type
_entity_poly.pdbx_seq_one_letter_code
_entity_poly.pdbx_strand_id
1 'polypeptide(L)'
;MPYLLVNHQHIPITIDPSQEIGSGGMGVVYRIGTPVSQQPLVAKIFKHPHDNKNPSLSKLQIMIERPPQHVYQVIGGVGYTQFAWVQYLIMDDRGQLIGYAMPELDFDRSISLNPFIYPREAERLTDYQKSLNYRVQLCANI
;
A
#
# COMPACT_ATOMS: atom_id res chain seq x y z
N MET A 1 -11.62 -15.45 -12.24
CA MET A 1 -11.18 -14.03 -12.28
C MET A 1 -11.23 -13.45 -10.87
N PRO A 2 -10.15 -12.92 -10.35
CA PRO A 2 -10.16 -12.35 -9.00
C PRO A 2 -11.09 -11.12 -8.93
N TYR A 3 -11.57 -10.83 -7.72
CA TYR A 3 -12.45 -9.70 -7.49
C TYR A 3 -12.13 -8.97 -6.19
N LEU A 4 -12.41 -7.67 -6.17
CA LEU A 4 -12.44 -6.88 -4.94
C LEU A 4 -13.78 -7.11 -4.22
N LEU A 5 -13.70 -7.27 -2.90
CA LEU A 5 -14.89 -7.29 -2.06
C LEU A 5 -15.14 -5.86 -1.56
N VAL A 6 -16.21 -5.25 -2.06
CA VAL A 6 -16.60 -3.86 -1.74
C VAL A 6 -18.04 -3.86 -1.26
N ASN A 7 -18.29 -3.60 0.03
CA ASN A 7 -19.65 -3.55 0.61
C ASN A 7 -20.51 -4.77 0.20
N HIS A 8 -19.95 -5.97 0.30
CA HIS A 8 -20.54 -7.25 -0.13
C HIS A 8 -20.74 -7.42 -1.65
N GLN A 9 -20.29 -6.48 -2.46
CA GLN A 9 -20.28 -6.59 -3.91
C GLN A 9 -18.96 -7.16 -4.41
N HIS A 10 -19.01 -7.98 -5.44
CA HIS A 10 -17.86 -8.55 -6.12
C HIS A 10 -17.53 -7.68 -7.34
N ILE A 11 -16.47 -6.92 -7.25
CA ILE A 11 -15.98 -6.09 -8.36
C ILE A 11 -14.84 -6.83 -9.05
N PRO A 12 -15.02 -7.33 -10.27
CA PRO A 12 -13.97 -8.07 -10.96
C PRO A 12 -12.77 -7.16 -11.24
N ILE A 13 -11.57 -7.73 -11.09
CA ILE A 13 -10.32 -7.05 -11.41
C ILE A 13 -9.46 -7.92 -12.31
N THR A 14 -8.61 -7.28 -13.09
CA THR A 14 -7.58 -7.96 -13.88
C THR A 14 -6.23 -7.72 -13.25
N ILE A 15 -5.50 -8.80 -13.01
CA ILE A 15 -4.09 -8.75 -12.61
C ILE A 15 -3.25 -8.93 -13.86
N ASP A 16 -2.64 -7.87 -14.31
CA ASP A 16 -1.76 -7.85 -15.48
C ASP A 16 -0.29 -7.94 -15.02
N PRO A 17 0.43 -9.00 -15.38
CA PRO A 17 1.85 -9.13 -15.02
C PRO A 17 2.72 -7.97 -15.50
N SER A 18 2.35 -7.30 -16.58
CA SER A 18 3.08 -6.11 -17.08
C SER A 18 2.94 -4.89 -16.17
N GLN A 19 1.98 -4.90 -15.27
CA GLN A 19 1.70 -3.84 -14.29
C GLN A 19 2.33 -4.11 -12.92
N GLU A 20 3.28 -5.03 -12.84
CA GLU A 20 4.05 -5.26 -11.60
C GLU A 20 4.89 -4.03 -11.27
N ILE A 21 4.78 -3.56 -10.01
CA ILE A 21 5.54 -2.43 -9.49
C ILE A 21 6.48 -2.80 -8.35
N GLY A 22 6.35 -3.99 -7.82
CA GLY A 22 7.23 -4.46 -6.75
C GLY A 22 6.93 -5.88 -6.31
N SER A 23 7.94 -6.53 -5.76
CA SER A 23 7.85 -7.88 -5.23
C SER A 23 8.62 -7.99 -3.92
N GLY A 24 8.04 -8.66 -2.95
CA GLY A 24 8.64 -8.96 -1.65
C GLY A 24 8.48 -10.43 -1.26
N GLY A 25 8.91 -10.77 -0.06
CA GLY A 25 8.83 -12.16 0.44
C GLY A 25 7.41 -12.72 0.48
N MET A 26 6.42 -11.89 0.82
CA MET A 26 5.04 -12.33 1.01
C MET A 26 4.16 -12.18 -0.24
N GLY A 27 4.49 -11.30 -1.16
CA GLY A 27 3.60 -11.02 -2.29
C GLY A 27 4.20 -10.14 -3.36
N VAL A 28 3.44 -9.99 -4.43
CA VAL A 28 3.75 -9.14 -5.58
C VAL A 28 2.71 -8.04 -5.67
N VAL A 29 3.13 -6.84 -6.00
CA VAL A 29 2.27 -5.65 -6.08
C VAL A 29 2.07 -5.25 -7.53
N TYR A 30 0.81 -5.11 -7.93
CA TYR A 30 0.39 -4.74 -9.29
C TYR A 30 -0.47 -3.49 -9.27
N ARG A 31 -0.32 -2.62 -10.26
CA ARG A 31 -1.32 -1.60 -10.53
C ARG A 31 -2.61 -2.24 -11.01
N ILE A 32 -3.73 -1.78 -10.49
CA ILE A 32 -5.05 -2.23 -10.93
C ILE A 32 -5.92 -1.04 -11.32
N GLY A 33 -6.57 -1.15 -12.48
CA GLY A 33 -7.62 -0.23 -12.89
C GLY A 33 -8.93 -0.63 -12.21
N THR A 34 -9.51 0.26 -11.44
CA THR A 34 -10.82 0.02 -10.81
C THR A 34 -11.59 1.34 -10.62
N PRO A 35 -12.90 1.33 -10.89
CA PRO A 35 -13.75 2.51 -10.70
C PRO A 35 -14.17 2.75 -9.24
N VAL A 36 -13.77 1.89 -8.29
CA VAL A 36 -14.24 1.96 -6.89
C VAL A 36 -13.55 3.01 -6.04
N SER A 37 -12.47 3.60 -6.53
CA SER A 37 -11.71 4.61 -5.78
C SER A 37 -11.31 5.76 -6.71
N GLN A 38 -11.34 6.98 -6.17
CA GLN A 38 -10.78 8.16 -6.85
C GLN A 38 -9.24 8.16 -6.82
N GLN A 39 -8.65 7.37 -5.93
CA GLN A 39 -7.21 7.22 -5.82
C GLN A 39 -6.75 6.03 -6.67
N PRO A 40 -5.55 6.10 -7.28
CA PRO A 40 -4.93 4.93 -7.86
C PRO A 40 -4.76 3.83 -6.82
N LEU A 41 -5.15 2.62 -7.17
CA LEU A 41 -5.03 1.44 -6.31
C LEU A 41 -3.98 0.48 -6.85
N VAL A 42 -3.34 -0.20 -5.93
CA VAL A 42 -2.49 -1.36 -6.20
C VAL A 42 -3.03 -2.58 -5.48
N ALA A 43 -2.85 -3.74 -6.10
CA ALA A 43 -3.17 -5.04 -5.53
C ALA A 43 -1.90 -5.72 -5.05
N LYS A 44 -1.83 -6.07 -3.77
CA LYS A 44 -0.80 -6.97 -3.25
C LYS A 44 -1.35 -8.40 -3.24
N ILE A 45 -0.82 -9.23 -4.12
CA ILE A 45 -1.22 -10.62 -4.29
C ILE A 45 -0.22 -11.52 -3.56
N PHE A 46 -0.70 -12.42 -2.70
CA PHE A 46 0.14 -13.34 -1.94
C PHE A 46 0.79 -14.37 -2.86
N LYS A 47 2.09 -14.60 -2.70
CA LYS A 47 2.82 -15.66 -3.42
C LYS A 47 2.33 -17.06 -3.02
N HIS A 48 1.98 -17.22 -1.74
CA HIS A 48 1.49 -18.46 -1.16
C HIS A 48 0.23 -18.14 -0.35
N PRO A 49 -0.97 -18.15 -0.98
CA PRO A 49 -2.21 -17.71 -0.31
C PRO A 49 -2.55 -18.48 0.97
N HIS A 50 -2.09 -19.74 1.10
CA HIS A 50 -2.34 -20.57 2.28
C HIS A 50 -1.26 -20.46 3.37
N ASP A 51 -0.23 -19.63 3.17
CA ASP A 51 0.81 -19.42 4.18
C ASP A 51 0.24 -18.69 5.40
N ASN A 52 0.44 -19.26 6.59
CA ASN A 52 0.02 -18.67 7.86
C ASN A 52 0.76 -17.36 8.22
N LYS A 53 1.82 -17.03 7.49
CA LYS A 53 2.52 -15.75 7.61
C LYS A 53 1.76 -14.59 6.96
N ASN A 54 0.83 -14.88 6.04
CA ASN A 54 -0.05 -13.87 5.47
C ASN A 54 -1.00 -13.33 6.55
N PRO A 55 -1.40 -12.04 6.44
CA PRO A 55 -2.44 -11.52 7.30
C PRO A 55 -3.73 -12.33 7.14
N SER A 56 -4.37 -12.67 8.26
CA SER A 56 -5.64 -13.39 8.24
C SER A 56 -6.77 -12.50 7.70
N LEU A 57 -7.83 -13.14 7.22
CA LEU A 57 -9.04 -12.45 6.76
C LEU A 57 -9.61 -11.52 7.84
N SER A 58 -9.73 -12.01 9.07
CA SER A 58 -10.24 -11.23 10.20
C SER A 58 -9.36 -10.01 10.52
N LYS A 59 -8.05 -10.16 10.46
CA LYS A 59 -7.11 -9.05 10.65
C LYS A 59 -7.30 -7.96 9.60
N LEU A 60 -7.38 -8.34 8.33
CA LEU A 60 -7.58 -7.39 7.24
C LEU A 60 -8.95 -6.70 7.32
N GLN A 61 -10.00 -7.42 7.72
CA GLN A 61 -11.34 -6.84 7.94
C GLN A 61 -11.31 -5.76 9.02
N ILE A 62 -10.66 -6.04 10.15
CA ILE A 62 -10.51 -5.04 11.23
C ILE A 62 -9.71 -3.82 10.74
N MET A 63 -8.66 -4.02 9.96
CA MET A 63 -7.89 -2.91 9.40
C MET A 63 -8.72 -2.04 8.45
N ILE A 64 -9.57 -2.65 7.63
CA ILE A 64 -10.48 -1.93 6.72
C ILE A 64 -11.51 -1.11 7.51
N GLU A 65 -12.07 -1.67 8.59
CA GLU A 65 -13.06 -1.01 9.44
C GLU A 65 -12.48 0.12 10.29
N ARG A 66 -11.20 0.04 10.61
CA ARG A 66 -10.48 0.97 11.49
C ARG A 66 -9.24 1.56 10.84
N PRO A 67 -9.39 2.33 9.76
CA PRO A 67 -8.25 2.98 9.13
C PRO A 67 -7.66 4.06 10.05
N PRO A 68 -6.35 4.34 9.95
CA PRO A 68 -5.76 5.49 10.62
C PRO A 68 -6.36 6.79 10.09
N GLN A 69 -6.31 7.85 10.91
CA GLN A 69 -6.70 9.18 10.43
C GLN A 69 -5.73 9.64 9.35
N HIS A 70 -6.26 10.41 8.40
CA HIS A 70 -5.44 11.04 7.35
C HIS A 70 -4.67 10.07 6.46
N VAL A 71 -5.26 8.92 6.10
CA VAL A 71 -4.68 8.00 5.08
C VAL A 71 -4.39 8.76 3.79
N TYR A 72 -5.26 9.70 3.43
CA TYR A 72 -5.10 10.61 2.29
C TYR A 72 -5.37 12.04 2.71
N GLN A 73 -4.49 12.97 2.33
CA GLN A 73 -4.65 14.40 2.60
C GLN A 73 -4.45 15.21 1.34
N VAL A 74 -5.17 16.33 1.25
CA VAL A 74 -4.95 17.34 0.22
C VAL A 74 -4.29 18.56 0.89
N ILE A 75 -3.09 18.90 0.43
CA ILE A 75 -2.32 20.04 0.94
C ILE A 75 -1.95 20.92 -0.26
N GLY A 76 -2.35 22.20 -0.23
CA GLY A 76 -2.06 23.12 -1.33
C GLY A 76 -2.65 22.68 -2.68
N GLY A 77 -3.80 22.00 -2.69
CA GLY A 77 -4.42 21.48 -3.91
C GLY A 77 -3.81 20.17 -4.43
N VAL A 78 -2.82 19.62 -3.75
CA VAL A 78 -2.17 18.35 -4.11
C VAL A 78 -2.54 17.24 -3.14
N GLY A 79 -2.98 16.10 -3.65
CA GLY A 79 -3.31 14.93 -2.86
C GLY A 79 -2.09 14.09 -2.51
N TYR A 80 -2.00 13.68 -1.25
CA TYR A 80 -0.94 12.83 -0.72
C TYR A 80 -1.53 11.61 -0.03
N THR A 81 -1.07 10.42 -0.43
CA THR A 81 -1.31 9.19 0.31
C THR A 81 -0.23 9.06 1.39
N GLN A 82 -0.65 9.11 2.65
CA GLN A 82 0.29 9.00 3.79
C GLN A 82 0.56 7.55 4.18
N PHE A 83 -0.43 6.68 4.00
CA PHE A 83 -0.33 5.27 4.36
C PHE A 83 -0.83 4.40 3.22
N ALA A 84 -0.06 3.38 2.85
CA ALA A 84 -0.51 2.28 1.99
C ALA A 84 -1.41 1.34 2.80
N TRP A 85 -2.54 1.85 3.27
CA TRP A 85 -3.45 1.11 4.15
C TRP A 85 -4.42 0.26 3.34
N VAL A 86 -4.66 -0.97 3.81
CA VAL A 86 -5.61 -1.88 3.17
C VAL A 86 -7.00 -1.28 3.11
N GLN A 87 -7.60 -1.28 1.91
CA GLN A 87 -8.95 -0.75 1.68
C GLN A 87 -9.95 -1.81 1.26
N TYR A 88 -9.50 -2.81 0.49
CA TYR A 88 -10.36 -3.86 -0.04
C TYR A 88 -9.66 -5.21 0.01
N LEU A 89 -10.43 -6.26 0.24
CA LEU A 89 -9.96 -7.64 0.13
C LEU A 89 -9.98 -8.06 -1.33
N ILE A 90 -9.03 -8.92 -1.72
CA ILE A 90 -9.00 -9.57 -3.02
C ILE A 90 -9.22 -11.07 -2.83
N MET A 91 -10.25 -11.56 -3.48
CA MET A 91 -10.68 -12.95 -3.41
C MET A 91 -10.55 -13.60 -4.79
N ASP A 92 -10.35 -14.90 -4.80
CA ASP A 92 -10.43 -15.71 -6.03
C ASP A 92 -11.88 -16.16 -6.32
N ASP A 93 -12.07 -16.88 -7.42
CA ASP A 93 -13.39 -17.41 -7.85
C ASP A 93 -13.99 -18.39 -6.84
N ARG A 94 -13.19 -18.92 -5.93
CA ARG A 94 -13.62 -19.87 -4.88
C ARG A 94 -13.93 -19.15 -3.57
N GLY A 95 -13.80 -17.84 -3.53
CA GLY A 95 -13.98 -17.04 -2.31
C GLY A 95 -12.82 -17.18 -1.32
N GLN A 96 -11.64 -17.54 -1.77
CA GLN A 96 -10.44 -17.56 -0.95
C GLN A 96 -9.71 -16.23 -1.01
N LEU A 97 -9.22 -15.77 0.14
CA LEU A 97 -8.40 -14.57 0.23
C LEU A 97 -7.05 -14.80 -0.45
N ILE A 98 -6.77 -14.05 -1.50
CA ILE A 98 -5.51 -14.12 -2.25
C ILE A 98 -4.67 -12.85 -2.15
N GLY A 99 -5.21 -11.79 -1.56
CA GLY A 99 -4.49 -10.53 -1.45
C GLY A 99 -5.38 -9.40 -0.94
N TYR A 100 -4.89 -8.20 -1.08
CA TYR A 100 -5.64 -6.98 -0.73
C TYR A 100 -5.23 -5.80 -1.60
N ALA A 101 -6.14 -4.83 -1.72
CA ALA A 101 -5.90 -3.57 -2.41
C ALA A 101 -5.64 -2.43 -1.42
N MET A 102 -4.76 -1.53 -1.80
CA MET A 102 -4.36 -0.35 -1.04
C MET A 102 -4.05 0.80 -1.99
N PRO A 103 -4.02 2.06 -1.51
CA PRO A 103 -3.63 3.19 -2.34
C PRO A 103 -2.20 3.04 -2.86
N GLU A 104 -1.97 3.42 -4.12
CA GLU A 104 -0.62 3.53 -4.67
C GLU A 104 0.12 4.68 -4.00
N LEU A 105 1.35 4.43 -3.55
CA LEU A 105 2.25 5.47 -3.09
C LEU A 105 2.92 6.15 -4.28
N ASP A 106 3.04 7.47 -4.21
CA ASP A 106 3.81 8.24 -5.19
C ASP A 106 5.31 8.12 -4.88
N PHE A 107 5.99 7.22 -5.58
CA PHE A 107 7.41 6.99 -5.37
C PHE A 107 8.29 8.16 -5.85
N ASP A 108 7.80 9.00 -6.76
CA ASP A 108 8.54 10.19 -7.21
C ASP A 108 8.60 11.27 -6.12
N ARG A 109 7.60 11.26 -5.21
CA ARG A 109 7.52 12.17 -4.07
C ARG A 109 7.76 11.50 -2.72
N SER A 110 8.19 10.24 -2.73
CA SER A 110 8.46 9.45 -1.53
C SER A 110 9.92 9.08 -1.45
N ILE A 111 10.44 8.94 -0.25
CA ILE A 111 11.80 8.47 -0.01
C ILE A 111 11.78 7.31 0.97
N SER A 112 12.64 6.32 0.73
CA SER A 112 12.85 5.23 1.67
C SER A 112 13.43 5.76 3.00
N LEU A 113 13.03 5.15 4.11
CA LEU A 113 13.62 5.44 5.43
C LEU A 113 15.03 4.86 5.60
N ASN A 114 15.46 3.91 4.76
CA ASN A 114 16.75 3.26 4.88
C ASN A 114 17.92 4.24 4.96
N PRO A 115 18.01 5.31 4.13
CA PRO A 115 19.10 6.29 4.23
C PRO A 115 19.17 7.01 5.59
N PHE A 116 18.06 7.09 6.33
CA PHE A 116 18.03 7.71 7.66
C PHE A 116 18.45 6.75 8.77
N ILE A 117 18.33 5.44 8.54
CA ILE A 117 18.60 4.37 9.50
C ILE A 117 20.03 3.85 9.31
N TYR A 118 20.44 3.62 8.07
CA TYR A 118 21.73 3.03 7.73
C TYR A 118 22.72 4.10 7.26
N PRO A 119 23.82 4.34 8.01
CA PRO A 119 24.82 5.37 7.68
C PRO A 119 25.42 5.24 6.27
N ARG A 120 25.56 4.01 5.77
CA ARG A 120 26.10 3.75 4.42
C ARG A 120 25.23 4.28 3.29
N GLU A 121 23.96 4.49 3.54
CA GLU A 121 23.00 5.00 2.56
C GLU A 121 22.73 6.51 2.73
N ALA A 122 23.31 7.14 3.74
CA ALA A 122 23.08 8.56 4.06
C ALA A 122 23.52 9.52 2.94
N GLU A 123 24.39 9.11 2.04
CA GLU A 123 24.81 9.90 0.88
C GLU A 123 23.67 10.20 -0.09
N ARG A 124 22.60 9.38 -0.07
CA ARG A 124 21.38 9.59 -0.86
C ARG A 124 20.50 10.73 -0.35
N LEU A 125 20.78 11.23 0.84
CA LEU A 125 20.02 12.30 1.46
C LEU A 125 20.56 13.67 1.05
N THR A 126 19.67 14.63 0.84
CA THR A 126 20.05 16.04 0.71
C THR A 126 20.54 16.59 2.06
N ASP A 127 21.26 17.72 2.05
CA ASP A 127 21.72 18.36 3.28
C ASP A 127 20.57 18.71 4.22
N TYR A 128 19.45 19.16 3.68
CA TYR A 128 18.24 19.41 4.46
C TYR A 128 17.69 18.15 5.12
N GLN A 129 17.62 17.03 4.40
CA GLN A 129 17.15 15.74 4.93
C GLN A 129 18.09 15.19 6.01
N LYS A 130 19.38 15.50 5.95
CA LYS A 130 20.34 15.14 7.01
C LYS A 130 20.18 16.02 8.25
N SER A 131 19.51 17.15 8.17
CA SER A 131 19.33 18.07 9.28
C SER A 131 18.54 17.45 10.44
N LEU A 132 18.86 17.86 11.66
CA LEU A 132 18.14 17.41 12.86
C LEU A 132 16.65 17.81 12.78
N ASN A 133 16.37 19.01 12.31
CA ASN A 133 14.99 19.50 12.20
C ASN A 133 14.13 18.61 11.31
N TYR A 134 14.64 18.21 10.14
CA TYR A 134 13.92 17.31 9.25
C TYR A 134 13.67 15.94 9.91
N ARG A 135 14.67 15.37 10.58
CA ARG A 135 14.54 14.09 11.29
C ARG A 135 13.50 14.15 12.42
N VAL A 136 13.47 15.24 13.16
CA VAL A 136 12.45 15.44 14.20
C VAL A 136 11.06 15.54 13.59
N GLN A 137 10.88 16.30 12.51
CA GLN A 137 9.60 16.39 11.80
C GLN A 137 9.16 15.04 11.24
N LEU A 138 10.08 14.27 10.67
CA LEU A 138 9.78 12.93 10.17
C LEU A 138 9.27 12.02 11.28
N CYS A 139 9.94 12.01 12.43
CA CYS A 139 9.51 11.22 13.59
C CYS A 139 8.15 11.68 14.15
N ALA A 140 7.85 12.97 14.11
CA ALA A 140 6.57 13.51 14.59
C ALA A 140 5.39 13.13 13.68
N ASN A 141 5.65 12.77 12.42
CA ASN A 141 4.63 12.39 11.44
C ASN A 141 4.42 10.86 11.33
N ILE A 142 5.20 10.09 12.05
CA ILE A 142 5.04 8.63 12.15
C ILE A 142 4.10 8.28 13.32
#